data_274288bdf84ba64e79b3acb6a3a48afc
#
_entry.id   274288bdf84ba64e79b3acb6a3a48afc
#
_cell.length_a   1.000
_cell.length_b   1.000
_cell.length_c   1.000
_cell.angle_alpha   90.00
_cell.angle_beta   90.00
_cell.angle_gamma   90.00
#
_symmetry.space_group_name_H-M   'P 1'
#
loop_
_entity.id
_entity.type
_entity.pdbx_description
1 polymer ?
#
loop_
_entity_poly.entity_id
_entity_poly.type
_entity_poly.pdbx_seq_one_letter_code
_entity_poly.pdbx_strand_id
1 'polypeptide(L)'
;MSFKLKLKAEIHNPSIIRRPLRVTTIESYVANGRSPEDLCLIYPDRQDRAEALLSINWGAVVIYDQATPPFEGQIIQVTETADPLEDGDIIVTLNNAVYIVYKQCSDSNTLFLTERCDNFCIMCSQPPKDIDDSWRINDALGIINLLDDDPRTLGVSGGEPTILSADFLNILSHCHEKLPQTQLHILTNGKKLSDRNFINNIQQIGHQRVLWGIPLYGSTALEHDYHVQSRGAFNQSINGLYHLETIGQHIELRIVLTMDVLNNIEALCEFISRNLSFVSFVAFMGVELTGFAKRNYAQVYSSITEHIPALVSGVNILKLNRIQALIYNIPQCHLPLSLRDIAVQSISDWKNEFPNGCDSCASKAICCGFFESNRYHKSGILIKALNSINDESYIEVKEQL
;
A
#
# COMPACT_ATOMS: atom_id res chain seq x y z
N MET A 1 13.52 1.10 -8.03
CA MET A 1 14.21 -0.16 -7.67
C MET A 1 13.20 -1.03 -6.95
N SER A 2 13.16 -2.33 -7.24
CA SER A 2 12.26 -3.26 -6.54
C SER A 2 12.99 -3.76 -5.30
N PHE A 3 12.49 -3.47 -4.10
CA PHE A 3 13.08 -3.95 -2.86
C PHE A 3 12.54 -5.33 -2.49
N LYS A 4 13.39 -6.16 -1.94
CA LYS A 4 12.98 -7.45 -1.40
C LYS A 4 12.60 -7.29 0.07
N LEU A 5 11.32 -7.37 0.39
CA LEU A 5 10.83 -7.18 1.77
C LEU A 5 10.98 -8.41 2.67
N LYS A 6 11.43 -9.53 2.11
CA LYS A 6 11.70 -10.77 2.84
C LYS A 6 13.05 -11.32 2.46
N LEU A 7 13.96 -11.41 3.42
CA LEU A 7 15.31 -11.96 3.26
C LEU A 7 15.39 -13.34 3.90
N LYS A 8 16.08 -14.28 3.25
CA LYS A 8 16.43 -15.56 3.86
C LYS A 8 17.57 -15.34 4.86
N ALA A 9 17.43 -15.91 6.04
CA ALA A 9 18.42 -15.80 7.09
C ALA A 9 18.47 -17.07 7.94
N GLU A 10 19.63 -17.36 8.51
CA GLU A 10 19.76 -18.29 9.62
C GLU A 10 19.71 -17.49 10.92
N ILE A 11 18.87 -17.91 11.86
CA ILE A 11 18.67 -17.19 13.12
C ILE A 11 19.24 -18.05 14.25
N HIS A 12 20.32 -17.57 14.87
CA HIS A 12 20.92 -18.19 16.03
C HIS A 12 20.40 -17.52 17.29
N ASN A 13 20.21 -18.28 18.37
CA ASN A 13 19.66 -17.82 19.65
C ASN A 13 18.39 -16.98 19.48
N PRO A 14 17.32 -17.51 18.85
CA PRO A 14 16.13 -16.73 18.53
C PRO A 14 15.51 -16.17 19.81
N SER A 15 15.14 -14.89 19.77
CA SER A 15 14.40 -14.25 20.86
C SER A 15 13.05 -14.97 21.06
N ILE A 16 12.69 -15.20 22.30
CA ILE A 16 11.38 -15.77 22.67
C ILE A 16 10.25 -14.76 22.37
N ILE A 17 10.57 -13.46 22.44
CA ILE A 17 9.60 -12.38 22.21
C ILE A 17 9.84 -11.83 20.81
N ARG A 18 8.85 -12.02 19.94
CA ARG A 18 8.81 -11.34 18.65
C ARG A 18 8.57 -9.84 18.86
N ARG A 19 9.44 -9.01 18.33
CA ARG A 19 9.27 -7.55 18.31
C ARG A 19 9.97 -6.93 17.12
N PRO A 20 9.52 -5.75 16.63
CA PRO A 20 10.28 -4.96 15.69
C PRO A 20 11.60 -4.50 16.29
N LEU A 21 12.66 -4.47 15.47
CA LEU A 21 13.96 -3.95 15.79
C LEU A 21 14.40 -2.97 14.71
N ARG A 22 14.95 -1.82 15.10
CA ARG A 22 15.52 -0.87 14.16
C ARG A 22 16.96 -1.26 13.82
N VAL A 23 17.25 -1.37 12.56
CA VAL A 23 18.60 -1.63 12.05
C VAL A 23 19.46 -0.39 12.28
N THR A 24 20.67 -0.57 12.78
CA THR A 24 21.59 0.52 13.07
C THR A 24 23.02 0.19 12.74
N THR A 25 23.80 1.21 12.39
CA THR A 25 25.26 1.17 12.36
C THR A 25 25.81 1.69 13.69
N ILE A 26 27.11 1.49 13.91
CA ILE A 26 27.78 2.00 15.12
C ILE A 26 27.75 3.53 15.16
N GLU A 27 27.98 4.15 14.02
CA GLU A 27 28.00 5.61 13.87
C GLU A 27 26.63 6.19 14.26
N SER A 28 25.55 5.61 13.74
CA SER A 28 24.19 6.03 14.05
C SER A 28 23.81 5.78 15.51
N TYR A 29 24.21 4.65 16.08
CA TYR A 29 23.98 4.38 17.49
C TYR A 29 24.63 5.43 18.41
N VAL A 30 25.89 5.76 18.15
CA VAL A 30 26.62 6.78 18.94
C VAL A 30 25.96 8.16 18.80
N ALA A 31 25.42 8.48 17.64
CA ALA A 31 24.77 9.77 17.39
C ALA A 31 23.39 9.88 18.05
N ASN A 32 22.60 8.80 18.10
CA ASN A 32 21.17 8.85 18.41
C ASN A 32 20.81 8.36 19.82
N GLY A 33 21.69 7.59 20.50
CA GLY A 33 21.54 7.22 21.93
C GLY A 33 20.31 6.39 22.28
N ARG A 34 19.73 5.62 21.33
CA ARG A 34 18.60 4.70 21.59
C ARG A 34 19.00 3.55 22.51
N SER A 35 18.02 2.91 23.15
CA SER A 35 18.23 1.69 23.90
C SER A 35 18.74 0.58 22.97
N PRO A 36 19.92 -0.05 23.25
CA PRO A 36 20.46 -1.08 22.36
C PRO A 36 19.55 -2.28 22.17
N GLU A 37 18.74 -2.59 23.17
CA GLU A 37 17.78 -3.70 23.09
C GLU A 37 16.71 -3.52 22.00
N ASP A 38 16.39 -2.29 21.59
CA ASP A 38 15.47 -1.97 20.50
C ASP A 38 16.13 -1.96 19.13
N LEU A 39 17.43 -2.21 19.07
CA LEU A 39 18.26 -2.09 17.88
C LEU A 39 18.76 -3.45 17.38
N CYS A 40 18.90 -3.55 16.06
CA CYS A 40 19.60 -4.61 15.36
C CYS A 40 20.89 -4.03 14.78
N LEU A 41 22.05 -4.35 15.40
CA LEU A 41 23.33 -3.84 14.94
C LEU A 41 23.77 -4.53 13.65
N ILE A 42 24.14 -3.77 12.62
CA ILE A 42 24.93 -4.27 11.49
C ILE A 42 26.35 -4.50 11.98
N TYR A 43 26.76 -5.77 12.07
CA TYR A 43 28.08 -6.12 12.55
C TYR A 43 29.15 -5.73 11.53
N PRO A 44 30.18 -4.93 11.92
CA PRO A 44 31.16 -4.44 10.97
C PRO A 44 32.14 -5.53 10.52
N ASP A 45 32.62 -5.47 9.29
CA ASP A 45 33.59 -6.40 8.72
C ASP A 45 34.99 -6.31 9.38
N ARG A 46 35.29 -5.22 10.07
CA ARG A 46 36.62 -4.98 10.71
C ARG A 46 36.59 -5.33 12.18
N GLN A 47 37.42 -6.33 12.57
CA GLN A 47 37.45 -6.95 13.90
C GLN A 47 37.96 -6.05 15.04
N ASP A 48 38.73 -5.00 14.76
CA ASP A 48 39.53 -4.29 15.81
C ASP A 48 38.70 -3.51 16.86
N ARG A 49 37.37 -3.30 16.61
CA ARG A 49 36.45 -2.66 17.57
C ARG A 49 35.22 -3.50 17.88
N ALA A 50 35.09 -4.64 17.25
CA ALA A 50 33.87 -5.43 17.24
C ALA A 50 33.59 -6.11 18.59
N GLU A 51 34.60 -6.59 19.30
CA GLU A 51 34.41 -7.33 20.57
C GLU A 51 33.81 -6.46 21.69
N ALA A 52 34.22 -5.20 21.80
CA ALA A 52 33.64 -4.29 22.79
C ALA A 52 32.15 -4.00 22.56
N LEU A 53 31.72 -4.04 21.31
CA LEU A 53 30.32 -3.81 20.95
C LEU A 53 29.42 -5.00 21.31
N LEU A 54 29.97 -6.22 21.32
CA LEU A 54 29.23 -7.43 21.67
C LEU A 54 28.95 -7.53 23.19
N SER A 55 29.61 -6.70 24.03
CA SER A 55 29.24 -6.58 25.44
C SER A 55 28.00 -5.75 25.70
N ILE A 56 27.51 -5.05 24.68
CA ILE A 56 26.27 -4.26 24.73
C ILE A 56 25.08 -5.21 24.49
N ASN A 57 24.00 -5.01 25.25
CA ASN A 57 22.77 -5.83 25.15
C ASN A 57 21.90 -5.42 23.95
N TRP A 58 22.38 -5.72 22.73
CA TRP A 58 21.61 -5.48 21.50
C TRP A 58 20.37 -6.36 21.42
N GLY A 59 19.29 -5.85 20.83
CA GLY A 59 18.12 -6.65 20.51
C GLY A 59 18.43 -7.78 19.53
N ALA A 60 19.30 -7.51 18.54
CA ALA A 60 19.91 -8.50 17.66
C ALA A 60 21.20 -7.95 17.03
N VAL A 61 21.97 -8.86 16.42
CA VAL A 61 23.12 -8.52 15.57
C VAL A 61 22.91 -9.17 14.21
N VAL A 62 23.03 -8.41 13.13
CA VAL A 62 22.97 -8.94 11.75
C VAL A 62 24.37 -9.07 11.17
N ILE A 63 24.63 -10.19 10.52
CA ILE A 63 25.88 -10.50 9.83
C ILE A 63 25.61 -10.94 8.39
N TYR A 64 26.60 -10.70 7.51
CA TYR A 64 26.60 -11.10 6.10
C TYR A 64 27.90 -11.90 5.85
N ASP A 65 27.78 -13.12 5.32
CA ASP A 65 28.92 -13.97 4.89
C ASP A 65 30.16 -13.98 5.84
N GLN A 66 29.96 -13.78 7.13
CA GLN A 66 30.98 -13.71 8.17
C GLN A 66 30.87 -14.87 9.14
N ALA A 67 31.96 -15.17 9.85
CA ALA A 67 31.91 -16.08 10.98
C ALA A 67 31.01 -15.53 12.09
N THR A 68 30.22 -16.40 12.70
CA THR A 68 29.30 -16.05 13.79
C THR A 68 30.11 -15.44 14.94
N PRO A 69 29.82 -14.18 15.34
CA PRO A 69 30.54 -13.53 16.46
C PRO A 69 30.16 -14.17 17.80
N PRO A 70 31.03 -14.05 18.83
CA PRO A 70 30.75 -14.54 20.17
C PRO A 70 29.76 -13.61 20.90
N PHE A 71 28.48 -13.63 20.45
CA PHE A 71 27.38 -12.85 21.01
C PHE A 71 26.34 -13.78 21.60
N GLU A 72 25.92 -13.55 22.84
CA GLU A 72 24.95 -14.39 23.54
C GLU A 72 23.48 -14.11 23.11
N GLY A 73 23.21 -12.94 22.54
CA GLY A 73 21.90 -12.55 22.04
C GLY A 73 21.55 -13.12 20.66
N GLN A 74 20.47 -12.62 20.07
CA GLN A 74 20.01 -13.07 18.76
C GLN A 74 20.98 -12.64 17.65
N ILE A 75 21.43 -13.61 16.84
CA ILE A 75 22.25 -13.36 15.65
C ILE A 75 21.43 -13.72 14.41
N ILE A 76 21.42 -12.81 13.45
CA ILE A 76 20.72 -12.93 12.17
C ILE A 76 21.78 -13.02 11.08
N GLN A 77 22.00 -14.20 10.54
CA GLN A 77 22.90 -14.40 9.41
C GLN A 77 22.10 -14.34 8.11
N VAL A 78 22.21 -13.22 7.40
CA VAL A 78 21.53 -13.04 6.11
C VAL A 78 22.31 -13.75 5.01
N THR A 79 21.64 -14.66 4.30
CA THR A 79 22.26 -15.48 3.24
C THR A 79 22.03 -14.89 1.84
N GLU A 80 21.28 -13.81 1.73
CA GLU A 80 21.01 -13.09 0.47
C GLU A 80 21.57 -11.67 0.55
N THR A 81 22.51 -11.36 -0.35
CA THR A 81 23.28 -10.09 -0.31
C THR A 81 22.79 -9.06 -1.36
N ALA A 82 21.79 -9.39 -2.18
CA ALA A 82 21.34 -8.52 -3.27
C ALA A 82 20.74 -7.18 -2.80
N ASP A 83 20.03 -7.19 -1.66
CA ASP A 83 19.42 -6.01 -1.04
C ASP A 83 19.78 -5.98 0.45
N PRO A 84 20.91 -5.39 0.85
CA PRO A 84 21.31 -5.36 2.25
C PRO A 84 20.34 -4.50 3.08
N LEU A 85 20.24 -4.84 4.37
CA LEU A 85 19.58 -3.99 5.35
C LEU A 85 20.35 -2.67 5.48
N GLU A 86 19.62 -1.58 5.58
CA GLU A 86 20.19 -0.25 5.73
C GLU A 86 19.89 0.32 7.12
N ASP A 87 20.72 1.27 7.53
CA ASP A 87 20.48 2.03 8.77
C ASP A 87 19.08 2.68 8.72
N GLY A 88 18.32 2.50 9.79
CA GLY A 88 16.95 3.01 9.86
C GLY A 88 15.86 2.05 9.38
N ASP A 89 16.19 0.96 8.70
CA ASP A 89 15.19 -0.07 8.41
C ASP A 89 14.63 -0.66 9.70
N ILE A 90 13.36 -1.06 9.69
CA ILE A 90 12.78 -1.80 10.82
C ILE A 90 12.44 -3.20 10.36
N ILE A 91 12.88 -4.17 11.14
CA ILE A 91 12.76 -5.59 10.82
C ILE A 91 12.01 -6.36 11.89
N VAL A 92 11.43 -7.47 11.51
CA VAL A 92 10.98 -8.55 12.40
C VAL A 92 11.54 -9.87 11.92
N THR A 93 11.84 -10.78 12.83
CA THR A 93 12.29 -12.13 12.51
C THR A 93 11.16 -13.13 12.69
N LEU A 94 10.99 -14.03 11.74
CA LEU A 94 10.00 -15.12 11.80
C LEU A 94 10.44 -16.31 10.93
N ASN A 95 10.43 -17.52 11.48
CA ASN A 95 10.66 -18.77 10.72
C ASN A 95 11.90 -18.71 9.80
N ASN A 96 13.06 -18.41 10.35
CA ASN A 96 14.32 -18.30 9.61
C ASN A 96 14.26 -17.32 8.42
N ALA A 97 13.55 -16.23 8.59
CA ALA A 97 13.51 -15.13 7.65
C ALA A 97 13.48 -13.78 8.40
N VAL A 98 14.04 -12.77 7.76
CA VAL A 98 13.90 -11.37 8.15
C VAL A 98 12.83 -10.75 7.27
N TYR A 99 11.88 -10.06 7.88
CA TYR A 99 10.88 -9.25 7.18
C TYR A 99 11.20 -7.79 7.44
N ILE A 100 11.42 -7.03 6.38
CA ILE A 100 11.53 -5.57 6.46
C ILE A 100 10.10 -5.04 6.51
N VAL A 101 9.73 -4.51 7.67
CA VAL A 101 8.38 -3.97 7.94
C VAL A 101 8.30 -2.46 7.78
N TYR A 102 9.46 -1.81 7.74
CA TYR A 102 9.64 -0.41 7.37
C TYR A 102 10.98 -0.27 6.66
N LYS A 103 11.00 0.32 5.45
CA LYS A 103 12.21 0.58 4.67
C LYS A 103 12.51 2.07 4.71
N GLN A 104 13.65 2.46 5.28
CA GLN A 104 14.01 3.87 5.52
C GLN A 104 14.02 4.71 4.23
N CYS A 105 14.48 4.16 3.13
CA CYS A 105 14.58 4.87 1.85
C CYS A 105 13.31 4.81 0.99
N SER A 106 12.19 4.25 1.51
CA SER A 106 10.90 4.15 0.77
C SER A 106 9.86 5.13 1.31
N ASP A 107 9.19 5.82 0.40
CA ASP A 107 8.02 6.66 0.72
C ASP A 107 6.70 5.85 0.80
N SER A 108 6.76 4.53 0.57
CA SER A 108 5.57 3.66 0.44
C SER A 108 5.40 2.68 1.61
N ASN A 109 5.89 3.03 2.79
CA ASN A 109 5.75 2.19 3.99
C ASN A 109 4.30 2.10 4.46
N THR A 110 3.88 0.90 4.88
CA THR A 110 2.49 0.65 5.31
C THR A 110 2.44 -0.26 6.53
N LEU A 111 1.75 0.17 7.57
CA LEU A 111 1.37 -0.65 8.71
C LEU A 111 0.22 -1.57 8.30
N PHE A 112 0.48 -2.87 8.28
CA PHE A 112 -0.52 -3.89 7.94
C PHE A 112 -1.10 -4.48 9.22
N LEU A 113 -2.33 -4.05 9.60
CA LEU A 113 -2.87 -4.28 10.94
C LEU A 113 -3.59 -5.62 11.09
N THR A 114 -4.18 -6.18 10.03
CA THR A 114 -4.93 -7.44 10.11
C THR A 114 -5.13 -8.06 8.74
N GLU A 115 -5.24 -9.39 8.67
CA GLU A 115 -5.68 -10.13 7.49
C GLU A 115 -7.20 -10.32 7.45
N ARG A 116 -7.91 -9.98 8.52
CA ARG A 116 -9.37 -10.11 8.61
C ARG A 116 -10.05 -8.95 7.90
N CYS A 117 -11.19 -9.23 7.30
CA CYS A 117 -12.06 -8.24 6.65
C CYS A 117 -13.51 -8.70 6.74
N ASP A 118 -14.42 -7.77 6.81
CA ASP A 118 -15.88 -8.02 6.81
C ASP A 118 -16.51 -7.83 5.40
N ASN A 119 -15.66 -7.72 4.36
CA ASN A 119 -16.01 -7.80 2.94
C ASN A 119 -15.28 -8.96 2.28
N PHE A 120 -15.85 -9.48 1.15
CA PHE A 120 -15.24 -10.52 0.31
C PHE A 120 -15.21 -10.09 -1.16
N CYS A 121 -14.63 -8.91 -1.41
CA CYS A 121 -14.63 -8.27 -2.72
C CYS A 121 -14.19 -9.21 -3.83
N ILE A 122 -14.97 -9.29 -4.93
CA ILE A 122 -14.70 -10.21 -6.05
C ILE A 122 -13.33 -9.98 -6.71
N MET A 123 -12.77 -8.76 -6.59
CA MET A 123 -11.47 -8.36 -7.14
C MET A 123 -10.37 -8.28 -6.08
N CYS A 124 -10.60 -8.73 -4.83
CA CYS A 124 -9.61 -8.56 -3.77
C CYS A 124 -8.27 -9.23 -4.13
N SER A 125 -7.19 -8.43 -4.13
CA SER A 125 -5.82 -8.94 -4.38
C SER A 125 -5.27 -9.72 -3.19
N GLN A 126 -5.75 -9.42 -1.97
CA GLN A 126 -5.39 -10.08 -0.71
C GLN A 126 -6.66 -10.60 -0.03
N PRO A 127 -7.15 -11.80 -0.41
CA PRO A 127 -8.36 -12.36 0.19
C PRO A 127 -8.26 -12.45 1.71
N PRO A 128 -9.32 -12.07 2.45
CA PRO A 128 -9.31 -12.06 3.90
C PRO A 128 -9.11 -13.45 4.47
N LYS A 129 -8.47 -13.51 5.64
CA LYS A 129 -8.26 -14.74 6.40
C LYS A 129 -8.83 -14.55 7.80
N ASP A 130 -9.58 -15.54 8.28
CA ASP A 130 -10.08 -15.56 9.65
C ASP A 130 -9.04 -16.22 10.56
N ILE A 131 -8.08 -15.42 11.02
CA ILE A 131 -6.97 -15.84 11.87
C ILE A 131 -6.79 -14.87 13.03
N ASP A 132 -6.24 -15.35 14.15
CA ASP A 132 -5.74 -14.47 15.20
C ASP A 132 -4.40 -13.89 14.78
N ASP A 133 -4.43 -12.62 14.44
CA ASP A 133 -3.27 -11.81 14.07
C ASP A 133 -3.11 -10.55 14.94
N SER A 134 -3.63 -10.60 16.18
CA SER A 134 -3.59 -9.51 17.16
C SER A 134 -2.18 -9.01 17.47
N TRP A 135 -1.15 -9.86 17.31
CA TRP A 135 0.25 -9.49 17.42
C TRP A 135 0.68 -8.35 16.46
N ARG A 136 -0.03 -8.16 15.34
CA ARG A 136 0.26 -7.09 14.37
C ARG A 136 0.07 -5.70 14.96
N ILE A 137 -0.82 -5.56 15.95
CA ILE A 137 -1.03 -4.29 16.66
C ILE A 137 0.21 -3.93 17.47
N ASN A 138 0.78 -4.90 18.19
CA ASN A 138 2.02 -4.69 18.93
C ASN A 138 3.20 -4.38 17.99
N ASP A 139 3.29 -5.06 16.85
CA ASP A 139 4.29 -4.74 15.82
C ASP A 139 4.11 -3.31 15.31
N ALA A 140 2.88 -2.88 14.99
CA ALA A 140 2.60 -1.53 14.49
C ALA A 140 2.98 -0.45 15.52
N LEU A 141 2.60 -0.62 16.80
CA LEU A 141 3.00 0.29 17.88
C LEU A 141 4.52 0.30 18.05
N GLY A 142 5.17 -0.87 17.99
CA GLY A 142 6.63 -0.98 18.04
C GLY A 142 7.31 -0.27 16.88
N ILE A 143 6.79 -0.40 15.64
CA ILE A 143 7.31 0.31 14.47
C ILE A 143 7.22 1.83 14.68
N ILE A 144 6.05 2.35 15.08
CA ILE A 144 5.84 3.78 15.33
C ILE A 144 6.86 4.31 16.36
N ASN A 145 7.11 3.55 17.45
CA ASN A 145 8.06 3.93 18.49
C ASN A 145 9.52 3.93 18.01
N LEU A 146 9.84 3.15 16.99
CA LEU A 146 11.18 3.03 16.43
C LEU A 146 11.49 4.05 15.32
N LEU A 147 10.53 4.82 14.87
CA LEU A 147 10.77 5.93 13.94
C LEU A 147 11.43 7.10 14.69
N ASP A 148 12.50 7.67 14.12
CA ASP A 148 13.21 8.83 14.70
C ASP A 148 12.58 10.14 14.25
N ASP A 149 12.19 10.20 12.98
CA ASP A 149 11.58 11.37 12.34
C ASP A 149 10.19 11.02 11.82
N ASP A 150 9.37 12.05 11.67
CA ASP A 150 8.07 11.94 11.02
C ASP A 150 8.27 11.59 9.52
N PRO A 151 8.00 10.34 9.07
CA PRO A 151 8.01 10.07 7.65
C PRO A 151 6.99 10.95 6.94
N ARG A 152 7.28 11.32 5.70
CA ARG A 152 6.35 12.16 4.92
C ARG A 152 4.96 11.53 4.84
N THR A 153 4.91 10.22 4.59
CA THR A 153 3.68 9.44 4.49
C THR A 153 3.83 8.09 5.18
N LEU A 154 2.76 7.60 5.79
CA LEU A 154 2.67 6.27 6.35
C LEU A 154 1.30 5.67 6.02
N GLY A 155 1.30 4.55 5.31
CA GLY A 155 0.08 3.80 5.03
C GLY A 155 -0.42 3.05 6.26
N VAL A 156 -1.74 2.94 6.39
CA VAL A 156 -2.41 2.03 7.33
C VAL A 156 -3.38 1.18 6.53
N SER A 157 -3.19 -0.13 6.55
CA SER A 157 -3.96 -1.05 5.73
C SER A 157 -4.13 -2.40 6.43
N GLY A 158 -4.73 -3.33 5.71
CA GLY A 158 -4.97 -4.71 6.14
C GLY A 158 -5.99 -5.36 5.23
N GLY A 159 -6.70 -6.37 5.73
CA GLY A 159 -8.01 -6.73 5.19
C GLY A 159 -8.97 -5.55 5.38
N GLU A 160 -9.35 -5.28 6.64
CA GLU A 160 -10.08 -4.06 7.02
C GLU A 160 -9.59 -3.58 8.40
N PRO A 161 -8.78 -2.51 8.47
CA PRO A 161 -8.19 -2.09 9.74
C PRO A 161 -9.22 -1.58 10.76
N THR A 162 -10.33 -0.99 10.33
CA THR A 162 -11.31 -0.38 11.24
C THR A 162 -12.19 -1.39 12.00
N ILE A 163 -12.21 -2.68 11.60
CA ILE A 163 -12.89 -3.72 12.39
C ILE A 163 -12.22 -3.95 13.74
N LEU A 164 -10.94 -3.58 13.87
CA LEU A 164 -10.18 -3.64 15.12
C LEU A 164 -10.65 -2.62 16.17
N SER A 165 -11.51 -1.69 15.76
CA SER A 165 -12.19 -0.74 16.66
C SER A 165 -11.25 -0.02 17.63
N ALA A 166 -11.17 -0.44 18.90
CA ALA A 166 -10.34 0.20 19.92
C ALA A 166 -8.85 0.16 19.58
N ASP A 167 -8.34 -0.96 19.05
CA ASP A 167 -6.93 -1.10 18.69
C ASP A 167 -6.56 -0.17 17.53
N PHE A 168 -7.45 -0.04 16.53
CA PHE A 168 -7.27 0.93 15.45
C PHE A 168 -7.19 2.37 15.97
N LEU A 169 -8.11 2.76 16.87
CA LEU A 169 -8.11 4.09 17.50
C LEU A 169 -6.83 4.31 18.33
N ASN A 170 -6.35 3.28 19.02
CA ASN A 170 -5.08 3.34 19.75
C ASN A 170 -3.89 3.59 18.80
N ILE A 171 -3.81 2.89 17.66
CA ILE A 171 -2.80 3.14 16.62
C ILE A 171 -2.88 4.58 16.10
N LEU A 172 -4.09 5.07 15.81
CA LEU A 172 -4.30 6.44 15.32
C LEU A 172 -3.85 7.49 16.36
N SER A 173 -4.20 7.27 17.65
CA SER A 173 -3.77 8.14 18.77
C SER A 173 -2.24 8.14 18.89
N HIS A 174 -1.63 6.96 18.78
CA HIS A 174 -0.18 6.82 18.87
C HIS A 174 0.56 7.52 17.71
N CYS A 175 0.00 7.43 16.49
CA CYS A 175 0.48 8.21 15.35
C CYS A 175 0.34 9.72 15.59
N HIS A 176 -0.80 10.17 16.17
CA HIS A 176 -1.00 11.58 16.50
C HIS A 176 0.06 12.11 17.47
N GLU A 177 0.39 11.33 18.50
CA GLU A 177 1.35 11.71 19.55
C GLU A 177 2.80 11.67 19.07
N LYS A 178 3.17 10.65 18.28
CA LYS A 178 4.57 10.37 17.89
C LYS A 178 4.96 10.92 16.53
N LEU A 179 4.00 11.00 15.61
CA LEU A 179 4.22 11.35 14.20
C LEU A 179 3.25 12.46 13.75
N PRO A 180 3.19 13.62 14.44
CA PRO A 180 2.18 14.66 14.21
C PRO A 180 2.27 15.29 12.81
N GLN A 181 3.41 15.23 12.14
CA GLN A 181 3.61 15.81 10.81
C GLN A 181 3.45 14.77 9.68
N THR A 182 3.37 13.48 10.00
CA THR A 182 3.19 12.42 9.02
C THR A 182 1.78 12.44 8.42
N GLN A 183 1.69 12.38 7.10
CA GLN A 183 0.42 12.13 6.42
C GLN A 183 0.09 10.64 6.52
N LEU A 184 -0.98 10.31 7.21
CA LEU A 184 -1.50 8.95 7.24
C LEU A 184 -2.38 8.70 6.01
N HIS A 185 -2.12 7.62 5.28
CA HIS A 185 -2.98 7.15 4.20
C HIS A 185 -3.69 5.87 4.67
N ILE A 186 -4.94 6.00 5.12
CA ILE A 186 -5.71 4.90 5.72
C ILE A 186 -6.61 4.27 4.67
N LEU A 187 -6.35 3.00 4.34
CA LEU A 187 -7.17 2.22 3.42
C LEU A 187 -8.22 1.44 4.22
N THR A 188 -9.49 1.74 3.99
CA THR A 188 -10.63 1.11 4.67
C THR A 188 -11.81 0.95 3.71
N ASN A 189 -12.65 -0.06 3.95
CA ASN A 189 -13.89 -0.21 3.22
C ASN A 189 -14.97 0.84 3.60
N GLY A 190 -14.71 1.65 4.63
CA GLY A 190 -15.57 2.76 5.03
C GLY A 190 -16.80 2.39 5.87
N LYS A 191 -17.13 1.10 6.03
CA LYS A 191 -18.38 0.67 6.71
C LYS A 191 -18.43 1.11 8.18
N LYS A 192 -17.33 0.92 8.93
CA LYS A 192 -17.24 1.28 10.34
C LYS A 192 -17.36 2.79 10.58
N LEU A 193 -17.02 3.61 9.58
CA LEU A 193 -17.15 5.06 9.65
C LEU A 193 -18.64 5.52 9.65
N SER A 194 -19.58 4.62 9.38
CA SER A 194 -21.02 4.91 9.59
C SER A 194 -21.43 5.00 11.08
N ASP A 195 -20.61 4.47 11.98
CA ASP A 195 -20.81 4.55 13.42
C ASP A 195 -20.38 5.92 13.96
N ARG A 196 -21.34 6.72 14.42
CA ARG A 196 -21.09 8.07 14.94
C ARG A 196 -20.15 8.10 16.15
N ASN A 197 -20.22 7.09 17.02
CA ASN A 197 -19.31 7.04 18.16
C ASN A 197 -17.88 6.82 17.73
N PHE A 198 -17.67 5.98 16.70
CA PHE A 198 -16.35 5.75 16.14
C PHE A 198 -15.78 7.03 15.50
N ILE A 199 -16.59 7.76 14.73
CA ILE A 199 -16.22 9.06 14.14
C ILE A 199 -15.91 10.11 15.22
N ASN A 200 -16.70 10.19 16.29
CA ASN A 200 -16.44 11.11 17.39
C ASN A 200 -15.08 10.82 18.06
N ASN A 201 -14.71 9.55 18.21
CA ASN A 201 -13.39 9.19 18.75
C ASN A 201 -12.26 9.61 17.79
N ILE A 202 -12.43 9.43 16.48
CA ILE A 202 -11.46 9.92 15.46
C ILE A 202 -11.31 11.44 15.57
N GLN A 203 -12.41 12.16 15.67
CA GLN A 203 -12.41 13.62 15.84
C GLN A 203 -11.69 14.06 17.12
N GLN A 204 -11.90 13.34 18.23
CA GLN A 204 -11.24 13.64 19.52
C GLN A 204 -9.72 13.40 19.48
N ILE A 205 -9.27 12.35 18.80
CA ILE A 205 -7.84 12.10 18.58
C ILE A 205 -7.20 13.27 17.82
N GLY A 206 -7.89 13.83 16.83
CA GLY A 206 -7.52 15.10 16.20
C GLY A 206 -6.32 15.04 15.28
N HIS A 207 -5.91 13.88 14.76
CA HIS A 207 -4.86 13.81 13.74
C HIS A 207 -5.37 14.43 12.43
N GLN A 208 -4.84 15.61 12.08
CA GLN A 208 -5.37 16.41 10.96
C GLN A 208 -4.87 15.94 9.59
N ARG A 209 -3.75 15.23 9.54
CA ARG A 209 -3.09 14.83 8.30
C ARG A 209 -3.46 13.40 7.92
N VAL A 210 -4.75 13.15 7.71
CA VAL A 210 -5.26 11.83 7.28
C VAL A 210 -5.89 11.95 5.90
N LEU A 211 -5.51 11.03 5.00
CA LEU A 211 -6.19 10.76 3.75
C LEU A 211 -6.88 9.39 3.87
N TRP A 212 -8.20 9.39 3.79
CA TRP A 212 -9.01 8.17 3.86
C TRP A 212 -9.24 7.62 2.45
N GLY A 213 -8.63 6.48 2.13
CA GLY A 213 -8.83 5.77 0.87
C GLY A 213 -10.01 4.80 0.98
N ILE A 214 -11.17 5.17 0.43
CA ILE A 214 -12.43 4.43 0.54
C ILE A 214 -12.89 3.96 -0.83
N PRO A 215 -13.21 2.66 -1.01
CA PRO A 215 -13.65 2.13 -2.29
C PRO A 215 -15.12 2.47 -2.59
N LEU A 216 -15.40 2.71 -3.87
CA LEU A 216 -16.77 2.81 -4.40
C LEU A 216 -16.85 2.12 -5.77
N TYR A 217 -17.77 1.15 -5.93
CA TYR A 217 -17.82 0.30 -7.12
C TYR A 217 -19.16 0.36 -7.87
N GLY A 218 -20.00 1.31 -7.55
CA GLY A 218 -21.28 1.49 -8.23
C GLY A 218 -22.00 2.73 -7.73
N SER A 219 -22.94 3.20 -8.51
CA SER A 219 -23.84 4.31 -8.21
C SER A 219 -25.04 3.88 -7.37
N THR A 220 -25.24 2.57 -7.20
CA THR A 220 -26.34 1.95 -6.47
C THR A 220 -25.85 0.92 -5.46
N ALA A 221 -26.69 0.62 -4.47
CA ALA A 221 -26.43 -0.43 -3.48
C ALA A 221 -26.27 -1.81 -4.14
N LEU A 222 -27.04 -2.09 -5.20
CA LEU A 222 -26.96 -3.38 -5.90
C LEU A 222 -25.58 -3.59 -6.53
N GLU A 223 -25.06 -2.58 -7.21
CA GLU A 223 -23.75 -2.63 -7.87
C GLU A 223 -22.61 -2.73 -6.86
N HIS A 224 -22.58 -1.84 -5.86
CA HIS A 224 -21.51 -1.81 -4.88
C HIS A 224 -21.48 -3.07 -4.00
N ASP A 225 -22.64 -3.45 -3.44
CA ASP A 225 -22.74 -4.61 -2.54
C ASP A 225 -22.37 -5.91 -3.26
N TYR A 226 -22.68 -6.02 -4.57
CA TYR A 226 -22.24 -7.13 -5.41
C TYR A 226 -20.70 -7.19 -5.50
N HIS A 227 -20.03 -6.06 -5.74
CA HIS A 227 -18.58 -6.04 -5.86
C HIS A 227 -17.88 -6.41 -4.54
N VAL A 228 -18.39 -5.90 -3.42
CA VAL A 228 -17.78 -6.15 -2.10
C VAL A 228 -18.31 -7.39 -1.40
N GLN A 229 -19.32 -8.08 -1.97
CA GLN A 229 -19.97 -9.28 -1.44
C GLN A 229 -20.45 -9.07 0.02
N SER A 230 -21.01 -7.89 0.30
CA SER A 230 -21.47 -7.49 1.63
C SER A 230 -22.73 -6.63 1.51
N ARG A 231 -23.88 -7.19 1.90
CA ARG A 231 -25.18 -6.50 1.82
C ARG A 231 -25.21 -5.29 2.74
N GLY A 232 -25.62 -4.15 2.21
CA GLY A 232 -25.76 -2.88 2.95
C GLY A 232 -24.45 -2.09 3.04
N ALA A 233 -23.34 -2.60 2.47
CA ALA A 233 -22.05 -1.93 2.47
C ALA A 233 -22.11 -0.57 1.80
N PHE A 234 -22.83 -0.42 0.67
CA PHE A 234 -23.02 0.86 0.00
C PHE A 234 -23.51 1.95 0.96
N ASN A 235 -24.64 1.70 1.62
CA ASN A 235 -25.21 2.69 2.53
C ASN A 235 -24.30 3.02 3.71
N GLN A 236 -23.59 2.01 4.26
CA GLN A 236 -22.63 2.22 5.34
C GLN A 236 -21.44 3.06 4.86
N SER A 237 -20.85 2.73 3.71
CA SER A 237 -19.72 3.48 3.16
C SER A 237 -20.10 4.91 2.80
N ILE A 238 -21.28 5.14 2.18
CA ILE A 238 -21.78 6.49 1.88
C ILE A 238 -21.99 7.30 3.18
N ASN A 239 -22.62 6.71 4.21
CA ASN A 239 -22.76 7.39 5.49
C ASN A 239 -21.40 7.70 6.14
N GLY A 240 -20.42 6.78 6.01
CA GLY A 240 -19.05 6.99 6.48
C GLY A 240 -18.37 8.17 5.78
N LEU A 241 -18.54 8.30 4.45
CA LEU A 241 -18.02 9.43 3.68
C LEU A 241 -18.60 10.77 4.16
N TYR A 242 -19.92 10.85 4.38
CA TYR A 242 -20.54 12.06 4.93
C TYR A 242 -20.08 12.37 6.36
N HIS A 243 -19.89 11.35 7.19
CA HIS A 243 -19.37 11.59 8.55
C HIS A 243 -17.94 12.12 8.53
N LEU A 244 -17.06 11.61 7.65
CA LEU A 244 -15.70 12.14 7.50
C LEU A 244 -15.71 13.58 7.01
N GLU A 245 -16.60 13.93 6.08
CA GLU A 245 -16.80 15.32 5.62
C GLU A 245 -17.17 16.23 6.79
N THR A 246 -18.13 15.80 7.67
CA THR A 246 -18.56 16.62 8.81
C THR A 246 -17.44 16.94 9.81
N ILE A 247 -16.38 16.13 9.84
CA ILE A 247 -15.20 16.36 10.71
C ILE A 247 -13.97 16.87 9.93
N GLY A 248 -14.18 17.28 8.67
CA GLY A 248 -13.16 17.95 7.84
C GLY A 248 -12.01 17.05 7.39
N GLN A 249 -12.25 15.76 7.22
CA GLN A 249 -11.21 14.81 6.80
C GLN A 249 -11.07 14.74 5.27
N HIS A 250 -9.84 14.46 4.78
CA HIS A 250 -9.57 14.29 3.35
C HIS A 250 -9.92 12.88 2.89
N ILE A 251 -10.56 12.80 1.72
CA ILE A 251 -11.10 11.54 1.18
C ILE A 251 -10.59 11.30 -0.24
N GLU A 252 -10.01 10.14 -0.46
CA GLU A 252 -9.72 9.54 -1.75
C GLU A 252 -10.80 8.49 -2.05
N LEU A 253 -11.59 8.65 -3.11
CA LEU A 253 -12.43 7.56 -3.60
C LEU A 253 -11.62 6.64 -4.49
N ARG A 254 -11.58 5.35 -4.15
CA ARG A 254 -10.79 4.33 -4.86
C ARG A 254 -11.69 3.44 -5.69
N ILE A 255 -11.49 3.46 -7.00
CA ILE A 255 -12.33 2.74 -7.96
C ILE A 255 -11.45 1.77 -8.75
N VAL A 256 -11.51 0.47 -8.42
CA VAL A 256 -10.88 -0.57 -9.23
C VAL A 256 -11.72 -0.78 -10.48
N LEU A 257 -11.11 -0.63 -11.65
CA LEU A 257 -11.75 -0.66 -12.95
C LEU A 257 -12.04 -2.11 -13.40
N THR A 258 -12.98 -2.75 -12.71
CA THR A 258 -13.51 -4.06 -13.12
C THR A 258 -14.42 -3.91 -14.33
N MET A 259 -14.74 -5.01 -14.99
CA MET A 259 -15.60 -5.03 -16.18
C MET A 259 -16.95 -4.31 -15.92
N ASP A 260 -17.63 -4.62 -14.82
CA ASP A 260 -18.93 -4.00 -14.52
C ASP A 260 -18.80 -2.51 -14.16
N VAL A 261 -17.71 -2.13 -13.46
CA VAL A 261 -17.41 -0.72 -13.18
C VAL A 261 -17.16 0.05 -14.48
N LEU A 262 -16.38 -0.51 -15.40
CA LEU A 262 -16.10 0.10 -16.71
C LEU A 262 -17.36 0.28 -17.54
N ASN A 263 -18.27 -0.70 -17.52
CA ASN A 263 -19.55 -0.62 -18.23
C ASN A 263 -20.48 0.48 -17.67
N ASN A 264 -20.32 0.86 -16.39
CA ASN A 264 -21.18 1.83 -15.70
C ASN A 264 -20.40 3.08 -15.23
N ILE A 265 -19.21 3.31 -15.76
CA ILE A 265 -18.28 4.35 -15.24
C ILE A 265 -18.86 5.76 -15.33
N GLU A 266 -19.61 6.09 -16.37
CA GLU A 266 -20.25 7.40 -16.54
C GLU A 266 -21.31 7.64 -15.45
N ALA A 267 -22.20 6.67 -15.22
CA ALA A 267 -23.22 6.75 -14.17
C ALA A 267 -22.60 6.86 -12.77
N LEU A 268 -21.49 6.15 -12.52
CA LEU A 268 -20.74 6.26 -11.27
C LEU A 268 -20.13 7.66 -11.11
N CYS A 269 -19.52 8.22 -12.16
CA CYS A 269 -18.95 9.56 -12.13
C CYS A 269 -20.02 10.65 -11.94
N GLU A 270 -21.21 10.49 -12.55
CA GLU A 270 -22.35 11.37 -12.30
C GLU A 270 -22.84 11.29 -10.86
N PHE A 271 -22.94 10.08 -10.30
CA PHE A 271 -23.31 9.88 -8.90
C PHE A 271 -22.34 10.59 -7.97
N ILE A 272 -21.03 10.42 -8.17
CA ILE A 272 -19.96 11.06 -7.39
C ILE A 272 -20.08 12.58 -7.49
N SER A 273 -20.22 13.10 -8.70
CA SER A 273 -20.31 14.55 -8.94
C SER A 273 -21.50 15.20 -8.23
N ARG A 274 -22.63 14.51 -8.15
CA ARG A 274 -23.86 15.04 -7.53
C ARG A 274 -23.92 14.86 -6.03
N ASN A 275 -23.36 13.75 -5.51
CA ASN A 275 -23.58 13.35 -4.11
C ASN A 275 -22.30 13.41 -3.25
N LEU A 276 -21.13 13.36 -3.85
CA LEU A 276 -19.85 13.25 -3.14
C LEU A 276 -18.82 14.31 -3.62
N SER A 277 -19.29 15.50 -3.98
CA SER A 277 -18.45 16.59 -4.52
C SER A 277 -17.40 17.11 -3.54
N PHE A 278 -17.49 16.73 -2.27
CA PHE A 278 -16.55 17.08 -1.20
C PHE A 278 -15.28 16.20 -1.16
N VAL A 279 -15.22 15.10 -1.92
CA VAL A 279 -14.04 14.24 -1.93
C VAL A 279 -12.83 14.98 -2.49
N SER A 280 -11.64 14.70 -1.96
CA SER A 280 -10.41 15.35 -2.40
C SER A 280 -10.05 14.98 -3.84
N PHE A 281 -10.20 13.71 -4.20
CA PHE A 281 -10.03 13.21 -5.57
C PHE A 281 -10.58 11.79 -5.73
N VAL A 282 -10.68 11.36 -6.98
CA VAL A 282 -11.06 10.00 -7.39
C VAL A 282 -9.84 9.30 -7.99
N ALA A 283 -9.50 8.13 -7.47
CA ALA A 283 -8.42 7.27 -7.93
C ALA A 283 -8.98 6.08 -8.72
N PHE A 284 -8.87 6.11 -10.03
CA PHE A 284 -9.16 4.98 -10.92
C PHE A 284 -7.96 4.04 -10.95
N MET A 285 -8.17 2.76 -10.71
CA MET A 285 -7.08 1.80 -10.54
C MET A 285 -7.25 0.61 -11.49
N GLY A 286 -6.19 0.28 -12.23
CA GLY A 286 -6.14 -0.97 -12.98
C GLY A 286 -6.23 -2.19 -12.05
N VAL A 287 -6.87 -3.27 -12.56
CA VAL A 287 -7.03 -4.52 -11.80
C VAL A 287 -5.69 -5.22 -11.63
N GLU A 288 -5.33 -5.56 -10.39
CA GLU A 288 -4.20 -6.43 -10.08
C GLU A 288 -4.68 -7.90 -10.06
N LEU A 289 -4.21 -8.71 -11.00
CA LEU A 289 -4.65 -10.10 -11.20
C LEU A 289 -4.01 -11.08 -10.20
N THR A 290 -4.25 -10.84 -8.90
CA THR A 290 -3.87 -11.72 -7.79
C THR A 290 -5.10 -12.09 -6.95
N GLY A 291 -4.97 -12.97 -6.01
CA GLY A 291 -6.03 -13.32 -5.06
C GLY A 291 -7.37 -13.68 -5.74
N PHE A 292 -8.45 -13.04 -5.31
CA PHE A 292 -9.78 -13.23 -5.88
C PHE A 292 -9.92 -12.66 -7.29
N ALA A 293 -9.22 -11.58 -7.64
CA ALA A 293 -9.23 -11.06 -9.00
C ALA A 293 -8.74 -12.09 -10.03
N LYS A 294 -7.68 -12.83 -9.69
CA LYS A 294 -7.19 -13.95 -10.53
C LYS A 294 -8.20 -15.09 -10.62
N ARG A 295 -8.81 -15.46 -9.49
CA ARG A 295 -9.82 -16.53 -9.41
C ARG A 295 -11.07 -16.19 -10.23
N ASN A 296 -11.53 -14.93 -10.14
CA ASN A 296 -12.75 -14.43 -10.76
C ASN A 296 -12.46 -13.70 -12.08
N TYR A 297 -11.36 -14.02 -12.76
CA TYR A 297 -10.88 -13.31 -13.95
C TYR A 297 -11.97 -12.97 -14.95
N ALA A 298 -12.81 -13.94 -15.32
CA ALA A 298 -13.86 -13.76 -16.33
C ALA A 298 -14.98 -12.78 -15.93
N GLN A 299 -15.13 -12.50 -14.63
CA GLN A 299 -16.14 -11.57 -14.11
C GLN A 299 -15.53 -10.18 -13.83
N VAL A 300 -14.24 -10.15 -13.53
CA VAL A 300 -13.56 -8.96 -13.01
C VAL A 300 -12.80 -8.23 -14.10
N TYR A 301 -12.14 -8.96 -15.00
CA TYR A 301 -11.23 -8.38 -15.97
C TYR A 301 -11.94 -8.01 -17.28
N SER A 302 -11.73 -6.77 -17.72
CA SER A 302 -11.92 -6.32 -19.10
C SER A 302 -10.72 -5.47 -19.51
N SER A 303 -10.42 -5.45 -20.80
CA SER A 303 -9.36 -4.59 -21.32
C SER A 303 -9.78 -3.13 -21.21
N ILE A 304 -8.97 -2.31 -20.55
CA ILE A 304 -9.25 -0.87 -20.43
C ILE A 304 -9.40 -0.20 -21.80
N THR A 305 -8.71 -0.71 -22.81
CA THR A 305 -8.70 -0.16 -24.16
C THR A 305 -10.05 -0.31 -24.87
N GLU A 306 -10.89 -1.26 -24.45
CA GLU A 306 -12.26 -1.42 -24.96
C GLU A 306 -13.22 -0.38 -24.39
N HIS A 307 -12.87 0.24 -23.24
CA HIS A 307 -13.72 1.17 -22.50
C HIS A 307 -13.19 2.62 -22.48
N ILE A 308 -12.18 2.92 -23.30
CA ILE A 308 -11.58 4.26 -23.34
C ILE A 308 -12.60 5.39 -23.54
N PRO A 309 -13.58 5.31 -24.48
CA PRO A 309 -14.56 6.38 -24.63
C PRO A 309 -15.36 6.66 -23.37
N ALA A 310 -15.82 5.61 -22.67
CA ALA A 310 -16.59 5.73 -21.44
C ALA A 310 -15.72 6.27 -20.27
N LEU A 311 -14.46 5.83 -20.17
CA LEU A 311 -13.52 6.34 -19.17
C LEU A 311 -13.22 7.83 -19.38
N VAL A 312 -12.99 8.26 -20.64
CA VAL A 312 -12.78 9.67 -20.99
C VAL A 312 -14.02 10.50 -20.63
N SER A 313 -15.21 10.00 -20.95
CA SER A 313 -16.48 10.64 -20.59
C SER A 313 -16.62 10.79 -19.07
N GLY A 314 -16.40 9.70 -18.31
CA GLY A 314 -16.47 9.72 -16.85
C GLY A 314 -15.48 10.71 -16.21
N VAL A 315 -14.23 10.72 -16.68
CA VAL A 315 -13.21 11.69 -16.21
C VAL A 315 -13.64 13.13 -16.53
N ASN A 316 -14.21 13.38 -17.72
CA ASN A 316 -14.69 14.71 -18.08
C ASN A 316 -15.88 15.16 -17.20
N ILE A 317 -16.79 14.26 -16.82
CA ILE A 317 -17.86 14.56 -15.85
C ILE A 317 -17.28 15.05 -14.52
N LEU A 318 -16.29 14.34 -13.97
CA LEU A 318 -15.61 14.75 -12.74
C LEU A 318 -14.91 16.11 -12.89
N LYS A 319 -14.15 16.28 -13.98
CA LYS A 319 -13.42 17.54 -14.27
C LYS A 319 -14.35 18.75 -14.41
N LEU A 320 -15.47 18.61 -15.08
CA LEU A 320 -16.48 19.68 -15.20
C LEU A 320 -17.07 20.06 -13.85
N ASN A 321 -17.12 19.12 -12.89
CA ASN A 321 -17.57 19.36 -11.51
C ASN A 321 -16.42 19.67 -10.54
N ARG A 322 -15.21 19.97 -11.05
CA ARG A 322 -14.01 20.35 -10.28
C ARG A 322 -13.53 19.26 -9.31
N ILE A 323 -13.84 18.01 -9.59
CA ILE A 323 -13.31 16.87 -8.85
C ILE A 323 -12.08 16.35 -9.60
N GLN A 324 -10.94 16.29 -8.91
CA GLN A 324 -9.71 15.76 -9.48
C GLN A 324 -9.83 14.25 -9.68
N ALA A 325 -9.36 13.77 -10.82
CA ALA A 325 -9.23 12.34 -11.12
C ALA A 325 -7.76 11.98 -11.32
N LEU A 326 -7.36 10.81 -10.81
CA LEU A 326 -6.03 10.22 -11.04
C LEU A 326 -6.20 8.78 -11.52
N ILE A 327 -5.28 8.32 -12.36
CA ILE A 327 -5.28 6.95 -12.87
C ILE A 327 -4.03 6.23 -12.38
N TYR A 328 -4.23 5.14 -11.67
CA TYR A 328 -3.16 4.29 -11.12
C TYR A 328 -3.10 2.94 -11.83
N ASN A 329 -1.90 2.38 -11.92
CA ASN A 329 -1.68 1.00 -12.37
C ASN A 329 -2.16 0.70 -13.80
N ILE A 330 -2.26 1.70 -14.66
CA ILE A 330 -2.55 1.56 -16.08
C ILE A 330 -1.39 2.17 -16.87
N PRO A 331 -0.67 1.37 -17.67
CA PRO A 331 0.46 1.87 -18.46
C PRO A 331 0.03 2.96 -19.45
N GLN A 332 0.88 3.95 -19.64
CA GLN A 332 0.56 5.09 -20.52
C GLN A 332 0.25 4.69 -21.96
N CYS A 333 0.84 3.60 -22.46
CA CYS A 333 0.53 3.09 -23.80
C CYS A 333 -0.88 2.46 -23.93
N HIS A 334 -1.59 2.26 -22.84
CA HIS A 334 -3.00 1.84 -22.81
C HIS A 334 -3.97 3.03 -22.69
N LEU A 335 -3.47 4.24 -22.55
CA LEU A 335 -4.27 5.45 -22.37
C LEU A 335 -4.12 6.41 -23.56
N PRO A 336 -5.22 7.05 -24.00
CA PRO A 336 -5.11 8.15 -24.96
C PRO A 336 -4.40 9.34 -24.32
N LEU A 337 -3.84 10.22 -25.13
CA LEU A 337 -3.07 11.39 -24.69
C LEU A 337 -3.87 12.24 -23.67
N SER A 338 -5.18 12.35 -23.84
CA SER A 338 -6.07 13.12 -22.96
C SER A 338 -6.20 12.62 -21.51
N LEU A 339 -5.73 11.40 -21.22
CA LEU A 339 -5.74 10.79 -19.89
C LEU A 339 -4.34 10.59 -19.29
N ARG A 340 -3.27 10.84 -20.05
CA ARG A 340 -1.90 10.55 -19.59
C ARG A 340 -1.38 11.53 -18.54
N ASP A 341 -1.84 12.77 -18.57
CA ASP A 341 -1.48 13.81 -17.60
C ASP A 341 -2.03 13.54 -16.18
N ILE A 342 -3.08 12.71 -16.07
CA ILE A 342 -3.63 12.25 -14.79
C ILE A 342 -3.19 10.83 -14.42
N ALA A 343 -2.41 10.16 -15.29
CA ALA A 343 -1.84 8.86 -14.99
C ALA A 343 -0.60 9.02 -14.11
N VAL A 344 -0.61 8.37 -12.95
CA VAL A 344 0.47 8.46 -11.96
C VAL A 344 1.22 7.14 -11.86
N GLN A 345 2.47 7.20 -11.40
CA GLN A 345 3.25 6.02 -11.10
C GLN A 345 2.58 5.20 -9.99
N SER A 346 2.88 3.92 -9.91
CA SER A 346 2.34 3.05 -8.86
C SER A 346 2.66 3.60 -7.47
N ILE A 347 1.73 3.39 -6.55
CA ILE A 347 1.90 3.69 -5.12
C ILE A 347 2.88 2.76 -4.39
N SER A 348 3.45 1.75 -5.08
CA SER A 348 4.41 0.82 -4.50
C SER A 348 5.54 0.52 -5.47
N ASP A 349 6.76 0.82 -5.07
CA ASP A 349 7.98 0.76 -5.88
C ASP A 349 8.34 -0.66 -6.34
N TRP A 350 7.90 -1.68 -5.60
CA TRP A 350 8.26 -3.09 -5.85
C TRP A 350 7.32 -3.84 -6.80
N LYS A 351 6.23 -3.21 -7.27
CA LYS A 351 5.24 -3.86 -8.15
C LYS A 351 5.44 -3.59 -9.63
N ASN A 352 6.37 -2.70 -9.98
CA ASN A 352 6.52 -2.20 -11.35
C ASN A 352 7.48 -3.06 -12.15
N GLU A 353 6.99 -3.67 -13.22
CA GLU A 353 7.80 -4.36 -14.24
C GLU A 353 7.76 -3.61 -15.57
N PHE A 354 8.92 -3.56 -16.22
CA PHE A 354 9.07 -2.98 -17.56
C PHE A 354 9.62 -4.06 -18.50
N PRO A 355 8.75 -4.78 -19.25
CA PRO A 355 9.20 -5.75 -20.24
C PRO A 355 10.06 -5.11 -21.34
N ASN A 356 10.87 -5.93 -22.05
CA ASN A 356 11.81 -5.46 -23.07
C ASN A 356 11.21 -4.50 -24.12
N GLY A 357 9.92 -4.61 -24.44
CA GLY A 357 9.21 -3.67 -25.32
C GLY A 357 9.12 -2.23 -24.77
N CYS A 358 9.42 -2.01 -23.49
CA CYS A 358 9.43 -0.68 -22.86
C CYS A 358 10.79 0.02 -22.96
N ASP A 359 11.85 -0.64 -23.42
CA ASP A 359 13.22 -0.08 -23.37
C ASP A 359 13.40 1.15 -24.26
N SER A 360 12.70 1.21 -25.39
CA SER A 360 12.71 2.36 -26.30
C SER A 360 11.57 3.36 -26.06
N CYS A 361 10.74 3.18 -25.01
CA CYS A 361 9.58 4.00 -24.78
C CYS A 361 9.94 5.35 -24.16
N ALA A 362 9.55 6.45 -24.81
CA ALA A 362 9.80 7.81 -24.33
C ALA A 362 9.11 8.13 -22.99
N SER A 363 8.00 7.45 -22.66
CA SER A 363 7.26 7.64 -21.41
C SER A 363 7.70 6.70 -20.28
N LYS A 364 8.75 5.88 -20.46
CA LYS A 364 9.18 4.88 -19.46
C LYS A 364 9.41 5.50 -18.08
N ALA A 365 10.03 6.67 -18.01
CA ALA A 365 10.41 7.33 -16.76
C ALA A 365 9.20 7.82 -15.92
N ILE A 366 8.06 8.08 -16.56
CA ILE A 366 6.83 8.60 -15.91
C ILE A 366 5.70 7.57 -15.92
N CYS A 367 5.92 6.38 -16.49
CA CYS A 367 4.92 5.32 -16.58
C CYS A 367 4.90 4.48 -15.31
N CYS A 368 3.73 3.98 -14.91
CA CYS A 368 3.60 3.02 -13.81
C CYS A 368 4.18 1.63 -14.16
N GLY A 369 4.48 1.34 -15.44
CA GLY A 369 4.86 0.00 -15.86
C GLY A 369 3.70 -1.00 -15.76
N PHE A 370 4.04 -2.27 -15.59
CA PHE A 370 3.09 -3.38 -15.49
C PHE A 370 3.27 -4.09 -14.15
N PHE A 371 2.21 -4.67 -13.61
CA PHE A 371 2.32 -5.59 -12.49
C PHE A 371 2.93 -6.92 -12.93
N GLU A 372 3.67 -7.58 -12.05
CA GLU A 372 4.10 -8.96 -12.27
C GLU A 372 2.91 -9.89 -12.56
N SER A 373 1.78 -9.66 -11.90
CA SER A 373 0.52 -10.40 -12.10
C SER A 373 -0.04 -10.31 -13.53
N ASN A 374 0.40 -9.32 -14.34
CA ASN A 374 -0.01 -9.19 -15.74
C ASN A 374 0.44 -10.39 -16.60
N ARG A 375 1.40 -11.18 -16.15
CA ARG A 375 1.77 -12.48 -16.77
C ARG A 375 0.60 -13.47 -16.84
N TYR A 376 -0.44 -13.25 -16.02
CA TYR A 376 -1.65 -14.08 -16.02
C TYR A 376 -2.71 -13.62 -17.00
N HIS A 377 -2.51 -12.53 -17.75
CA HIS A 377 -3.41 -12.13 -18.82
C HIS A 377 -3.46 -13.20 -19.91
N LYS A 378 -4.67 -13.66 -20.25
CA LYS A 378 -4.86 -14.70 -21.29
C LYS A 378 -4.41 -14.25 -22.68
N SER A 379 -4.53 -12.96 -22.98
CA SER A 379 -4.10 -12.33 -24.23
C SER A 379 -2.61 -11.95 -24.25
N GLY A 380 -1.88 -12.24 -23.17
CA GLY A 380 -0.52 -11.73 -22.98
C GLY A 380 -0.48 -10.24 -22.65
N ILE A 381 0.74 -9.72 -22.43
CA ILE A 381 0.97 -8.29 -22.16
C ILE A 381 1.05 -7.57 -23.50
N LEU A 382 0.11 -6.65 -23.76
CA LEU A 382 0.16 -5.78 -24.92
C LEU A 382 1.04 -4.57 -24.58
N ILE A 383 2.07 -4.33 -25.40
CA ILE A 383 3.03 -3.24 -25.21
C ILE A 383 3.13 -2.45 -26.50
N LYS A 384 3.11 -1.13 -26.37
CA LYS A 384 3.38 -0.21 -27.46
C LYS A 384 4.34 0.87 -26.95
N ALA A 385 5.59 0.85 -27.43
CA ALA A 385 6.52 1.92 -27.12
C ALA A 385 6.03 3.23 -27.74
N LEU A 386 5.96 4.28 -26.92
CA LEU A 386 5.60 5.61 -27.36
C LEU A 386 6.86 6.33 -27.86
N ASN A 387 6.79 6.98 -29.03
CA ASN A 387 7.92 7.66 -29.66
C ASN A 387 8.24 9.00 -29.00
N SER A 388 7.26 9.61 -28.36
CA SER A 388 7.39 10.84 -27.56
C SER A 388 6.36 10.85 -26.45
N ILE A 389 6.50 11.76 -25.47
CA ILE A 389 5.51 11.96 -24.40
C ILE A 389 4.15 12.40 -24.98
N ASN A 390 4.18 13.16 -26.09
CA ASN A 390 3.00 13.65 -26.80
C ASN A 390 2.54 12.71 -27.95
N ASP A 391 3.03 11.47 -27.99
CA ASP A 391 2.59 10.50 -28.99
C ASP A 391 1.08 10.20 -28.78
N GLU A 392 0.24 10.57 -29.75
CA GLU A 392 -1.21 10.38 -29.66
C GLU A 392 -1.64 8.91 -29.75
N SER A 393 -0.72 8.04 -30.17
CA SER A 393 -1.02 6.62 -30.33
C SER A 393 -1.13 5.91 -28.99
N TYR A 394 -2.08 4.97 -28.90
CA TYR A 394 -2.22 4.03 -27.79
C TYR A 394 -2.63 2.66 -28.34
N ILE A 395 -2.72 1.66 -27.47
CA ILE A 395 -3.18 0.33 -27.86
C ILE A 395 -4.70 0.38 -28.00
N GLU A 396 -5.16 0.24 -29.25
CA GLU A 396 -6.57 0.05 -29.56
C GLU A 396 -6.81 -1.44 -29.80
N VAL A 397 -7.81 -2.01 -29.18
CA VAL A 397 -8.32 -3.32 -29.54
C VAL A 397 -9.14 -3.12 -30.83
N LYS A 398 -8.57 -3.44 -31.96
CA LYS A 398 -9.37 -3.59 -33.20
C LYS A 398 -10.26 -4.82 -32.98
N GLU A 399 -11.57 -4.63 -33.09
CA GLU A 399 -12.50 -5.75 -33.17
C GLU A 399 -11.95 -6.74 -34.21
N GLN A 400 -11.58 -7.91 -33.76
CA GLN A 400 -11.37 -9.03 -34.66
C GLN A 400 -12.77 -9.49 -35.05
N LEU A 401 -13.23 -8.99 -36.19
CA LEU A 401 -14.40 -9.48 -36.89
C LEU A 401 -14.23 -10.96 -37.27
#